data_1680e32fe56d2382f1539de32e17c7ef
#
_entry.id   1680e32fe56d2382f1539de32e17c7ef
#
_cell.length_a   1.000
_cell.length_b   1.000
_cell.length_c   1.000
_cell.angle_alpha   90.00
_cell.angle_beta   90.00
_cell.angle_gamma   90.00
#
_symmetry.space_group_name_H-M   'P 1'
#
loop_
_entity.id
_entity.type
_entity.pdbx_description
1 polymer ?
#
loop_
_entity_poly.entity_id
_entity_poly.type
_entity_poly.pdbx_seq_one_letter_code
_entity_poly.pdbx_strand_id
1 'polypeptide(L)'
;MTANPYAAPTDPLAPYSAVLVVSFGGPRSPEEVMPFLRRVSHGRIPEERLADVARHYDRFGGVSPINDATDVFVNAIGNELRRHGVRVPVLLGNRNGTPFLEEALTDMHAHGVRRVLAVVTSAYASYSGCRQYREEIATALAHAGITDMQVDKVPPFNEAPGFIRANAEALMQAFMRIPPTPLEATRVVFVTHSIPDSMQDASGAGQPGTDYISQHKAVCERVAGQVRQVFGNMPQWDLAYCSRSGRPSDCLLYTSDAADDT
;
A
#
# COMPACT_ATOMS: atom_id res chain seq x y z
N MET A 1 -6.99 -19.94 39.60
CA MET A 1 -7.24 -20.80 38.42
C MET A 1 -5.88 -21.11 37.80
N THR A 2 -5.37 -22.31 38.03
CA THR A 2 -4.10 -22.76 37.44
C THR A 2 -4.30 -23.06 35.95
N ALA A 3 -3.50 -22.41 35.10
CA ALA A 3 -3.53 -22.66 33.66
C ALA A 3 -3.29 -24.16 33.40
N ASN A 4 -4.10 -24.76 32.51
CA ASN A 4 -3.91 -26.13 32.11
C ASN A 4 -2.57 -26.28 31.36
N PRO A 5 -1.56 -26.98 31.90
CA PRO A 5 -0.25 -27.11 31.27
C PRO A 5 -0.25 -27.92 29.97
N TYR A 6 -1.37 -28.57 29.63
CA TYR A 6 -1.56 -29.36 28.42
C TYR A 6 -2.45 -28.68 27.37
N ALA A 7 -2.89 -27.43 27.62
CA ALA A 7 -3.58 -26.66 26.60
C ALA A 7 -2.60 -26.39 25.45
N ALA A 8 -2.95 -26.79 24.23
CA ALA A 8 -2.17 -26.40 23.07
C ALA A 8 -2.08 -24.88 23.04
N PRO A 9 -0.89 -24.30 22.74
CA PRO A 9 -0.76 -22.85 22.65
C PRO A 9 -1.77 -22.37 21.59
N THR A 10 -2.65 -21.46 22.02
CA THR A 10 -3.57 -20.79 21.09
C THR A 10 -2.73 -19.99 20.10
N ASP A 11 -3.08 -20.07 18.81
CA ASP A 11 -2.42 -19.26 17.79
C ASP A 11 -2.46 -17.79 18.22
N PRO A 12 -1.29 -17.08 18.26
CA PRO A 12 -1.23 -15.69 18.71
C PRO A 12 -2.16 -14.74 17.93
N LEU A 13 -2.56 -15.13 16.71
CA LEU A 13 -3.46 -14.36 15.88
C LEU A 13 -4.95 -14.72 16.09
N ALA A 14 -5.27 -15.69 16.96
CA ALA A 14 -6.66 -16.01 17.22
C ALA A 14 -7.47 -14.76 17.61
N PRO A 15 -8.68 -14.58 17.11
CA PRO A 15 -9.55 -15.56 16.47
C PRO A 15 -9.46 -15.60 14.92
N TYR A 16 -8.49 -14.96 14.32
CA TYR A 16 -8.36 -14.97 12.86
C TYR A 16 -7.84 -16.32 12.37
N SER A 17 -8.43 -16.81 11.28
CA SER A 17 -8.06 -18.07 10.64
C SER A 17 -7.34 -17.89 9.31
N ALA A 18 -7.20 -16.65 8.84
CA ALA A 18 -6.38 -16.30 7.69
C ALA A 18 -5.96 -14.81 7.75
N VAL A 19 -4.86 -14.47 7.07
CA VAL A 19 -4.46 -13.10 6.74
C VAL A 19 -4.68 -12.91 5.25
N LEU A 20 -5.33 -11.81 4.87
CA LEU A 20 -5.54 -11.39 3.48
C LEU A 20 -4.75 -10.11 3.22
N VAL A 21 -3.73 -10.19 2.39
CA VAL A 21 -3.07 -8.99 1.86
C VAL A 21 -3.94 -8.45 0.72
N VAL A 22 -4.37 -7.20 0.84
CA VAL A 22 -5.19 -6.53 -0.18
C VAL A 22 -4.34 -5.47 -0.86
N SER A 23 -4.12 -5.67 -2.17
CA SER A 23 -3.29 -4.78 -2.99
C SER A 23 -4.09 -4.17 -4.13
N PHE A 24 -3.49 -3.17 -4.76
CA PHE A 24 -4.07 -2.53 -5.94
C PHE A 24 -4.12 -3.49 -7.13
N GLY A 25 -3.05 -4.29 -7.31
CA GLY A 25 -2.87 -5.16 -8.46
C GLY A 25 -2.46 -4.40 -9.72
N GLY A 26 -2.00 -5.13 -10.72
CA GLY A 26 -1.59 -4.58 -12.01
C GLY A 26 -1.57 -5.65 -13.10
N PRO A 27 -1.35 -5.26 -14.38
CA PRO A 27 -1.27 -6.23 -15.46
C PRO A 27 -0.06 -7.15 -15.29
N ARG A 28 -0.24 -8.44 -15.54
CA ARG A 28 0.80 -9.48 -15.54
C ARG A 28 1.29 -9.81 -16.96
N SER A 29 0.58 -9.33 -17.98
CA SER A 29 0.94 -9.48 -19.38
C SER A 29 0.48 -8.28 -20.21
N PRO A 30 1.03 -8.08 -21.43
CA PRO A 30 0.60 -6.99 -22.32
C PRO A 30 -0.90 -7.00 -22.61
N GLU A 31 -1.51 -8.18 -22.72
CA GLU A 31 -2.94 -8.35 -23.01
C GLU A 31 -3.83 -7.85 -21.87
N GLU A 32 -3.30 -7.84 -20.65
CA GLU A 32 -4.02 -7.37 -19.46
C GLU A 32 -4.00 -5.85 -19.31
N VAL A 33 -3.11 -5.12 -20.02
CA VAL A 33 -2.92 -3.67 -19.82
C VAL A 33 -4.19 -2.90 -20.10
N MET A 34 -4.81 -3.06 -21.27
CA MET A 34 -6.04 -2.33 -21.62
C MET A 34 -7.24 -2.70 -20.73
N PRO A 35 -7.52 -3.99 -20.44
CA PRO A 35 -8.53 -4.36 -19.47
C PRO A 35 -8.31 -3.75 -18.08
N PHE A 36 -7.06 -3.72 -17.61
CA PHE A 36 -6.70 -3.08 -16.36
C PHE A 36 -6.97 -1.57 -16.38
N LEU A 37 -6.52 -0.86 -17.41
CA LEU A 37 -6.71 0.59 -17.54
C LEU A 37 -8.19 0.98 -17.60
N ARG A 38 -9.02 0.21 -18.32
CA ARG A 38 -10.48 0.41 -18.34
C ARG A 38 -11.09 0.23 -16.96
N ARG A 39 -10.64 -0.77 -16.19
CA ARG A 39 -11.14 -1.04 -14.83
C ARG A 39 -10.79 0.10 -13.89
N VAL A 40 -9.54 0.54 -13.84
CA VAL A 40 -9.10 1.58 -12.92
C VAL A 40 -9.64 2.97 -13.27
N SER A 41 -9.93 3.22 -14.55
CA SER A 41 -10.50 4.49 -15.01
C SER A 41 -12.01 4.60 -14.76
N HIS A 42 -12.69 3.47 -14.50
CA HIS A 42 -14.15 3.42 -14.34
C HIS A 42 -14.91 4.13 -15.48
N GLY A 43 -14.41 4.07 -16.71
CA GLY A 43 -15.01 4.74 -17.86
C GLY A 43 -14.89 6.27 -17.89
N ARG A 44 -14.12 6.87 -16.99
CA ARG A 44 -13.93 8.32 -16.91
C ARG A 44 -12.90 8.89 -17.87
N ILE A 45 -12.08 8.02 -18.46
CA ILE A 45 -10.97 8.39 -19.36
C ILE A 45 -11.30 7.87 -20.76
N PRO A 46 -11.19 8.72 -21.81
CA PRO A 46 -11.40 8.30 -23.19
C PRO A 46 -10.42 7.19 -23.61
N GLU A 47 -10.85 6.28 -24.50
CA GLU A 47 -10.05 5.16 -24.99
C GLU A 47 -8.72 5.59 -25.61
N GLU A 48 -8.70 6.71 -26.35
CA GLU A 48 -7.49 7.26 -26.95
C GLU A 48 -6.44 7.59 -25.87
N ARG A 49 -6.86 8.20 -24.77
CA ARG A 49 -5.97 8.50 -23.64
C ARG A 49 -5.53 7.23 -22.92
N LEU A 50 -6.38 6.22 -22.80
CA LEU A 50 -5.99 4.92 -22.25
C LEU A 50 -4.94 4.24 -23.13
N ALA A 51 -5.07 4.36 -24.47
CA ALA A 51 -4.07 3.84 -25.40
C ALA A 51 -2.71 4.55 -25.25
N ASP A 52 -2.71 5.87 -24.97
CA ASP A 52 -1.49 6.61 -24.67
C ASP A 52 -0.81 6.08 -23.42
N VAL A 53 -1.58 5.87 -22.36
CA VAL A 53 -1.07 5.30 -21.11
C VAL A 53 -0.57 3.86 -21.32
N ALA A 54 -1.26 3.05 -22.13
CA ALA A 54 -0.84 1.69 -22.45
C ALA A 54 0.55 1.63 -23.06
N ARG A 55 0.92 2.60 -23.95
CA ARG A 55 2.26 2.69 -24.50
C ARG A 55 3.38 2.86 -23.47
N HIS A 56 3.05 3.43 -22.30
CA HIS A 56 4.03 3.49 -21.20
C HIS A 56 4.29 2.11 -20.61
N TYR A 57 3.26 1.25 -20.52
CA TYR A 57 3.44 -0.13 -20.09
C TYR A 57 4.29 -0.94 -21.08
N ASP A 58 4.17 -0.67 -22.39
CA ASP A 58 4.94 -1.37 -23.43
C ASP A 58 6.45 -1.20 -23.22
N ARG A 59 6.91 -0.04 -22.73
CA ARG A 59 8.32 0.23 -22.41
C ARG A 59 8.87 -0.70 -21.30
N PHE A 60 7.99 -1.27 -20.51
CA PHE A 60 8.30 -2.21 -19.42
C PHE A 60 7.78 -3.63 -19.71
N GLY A 61 7.55 -3.97 -20.99
CA GLY A 61 7.08 -5.29 -21.41
C GLY A 61 5.62 -5.57 -21.08
N GLY A 62 4.80 -4.55 -20.83
CA GLY A 62 3.37 -4.71 -20.51
C GLY A 62 3.09 -5.31 -19.13
N VAL A 63 4.07 -5.36 -18.25
CA VAL A 63 3.95 -5.96 -16.91
C VAL A 63 4.15 -4.90 -15.84
N SER A 64 3.31 -4.91 -14.81
CA SER A 64 3.47 -4.04 -13.65
C SER A 64 4.38 -4.68 -12.60
N PRO A 65 5.40 -3.98 -12.09
CA PRO A 65 6.27 -4.49 -11.03
C PRO A 65 5.56 -4.64 -9.68
N ILE A 66 4.36 -4.09 -9.54
CA ILE A 66 3.57 -4.17 -8.29
C ILE A 66 3.25 -5.61 -7.91
N ASN A 67 3.06 -6.49 -8.91
CA ASN A 67 2.71 -7.87 -8.65
C ASN A 67 3.83 -8.62 -7.95
N ASP A 68 5.06 -8.57 -8.52
CA ASP A 68 6.24 -9.21 -7.94
C ASP A 68 6.57 -8.63 -6.56
N ALA A 69 6.49 -7.29 -6.41
CA ALA A 69 6.69 -6.64 -5.13
C ALA A 69 5.66 -7.09 -4.08
N THR A 70 4.41 -7.27 -4.49
CA THR A 70 3.34 -7.75 -3.59
C THR A 70 3.54 -9.22 -3.24
N ASP A 71 3.94 -10.07 -4.17
CA ASP A 71 4.22 -11.48 -3.92
C ASP A 71 5.37 -11.65 -2.92
N VAL A 72 6.44 -10.84 -3.05
CA VAL A 72 7.54 -10.77 -2.06
C VAL A 72 7.01 -10.33 -0.69
N PHE A 73 6.15 -9.33 -0.64
CA PHE A 73 5.57 -8.83 0.60
C PHE A 73 4.68 -9.87 1.30
N VAL A 74 3.81 -10.56 0.57
CA VAL A 74 2.99 -11.67 1.09
C VAL A 74 3.85 -12.76 1.72
N ASN A 75 4.90 -13.16 1.01
CA ASN A 75 5.84 -14.16 1.51
C ASN A 75 6.59 -13.68 2.76
N ALA A 76 7.00 -12.42 2.80
CA ALA A 76 7.68 -11.82 3.96
C ALA A 76 6.77 -11.81 5.20
N ILE A 77 5.50 -11.40 5.05
CA ILE A 77 4.49 -11.46 6.13
C ILE A 77 4.35 -12.89 6.62
N GLY A 78 4.14 -13.86 5.72
CA GLY A 78 3.97 -15.26 6.10
C GLY A 78 5.19 -15.83 6.84
N ASN A 79 6.40 -15.46 6.42
CA ASN A 79 7.64 -15.86 7.10
C ASN A 79 7.73 -15.25 8.50
N GLU A 80 7.42 -13.96 8.64
CA GLU A 80 7.49 -13.28 9.92
C GLU A 80 6.44 -13.80 10.90
N LEU A 81 5.22 -14.01 10.47
CA LEU A 81 4.16 -14.61 11.27
C LEU A 81 4.56 -15.99 11.78
N ARG A 82 5.16 -16.84 10.94
CA ARG A 82 5.67 -18.16 11.35
C ARG A 82 6.76 -18.06 12.41
N ARG A 83 7.65 -17.07 12.33
CA ARG A 83 8.68 -16.82 13.37
C ARG A 83 8.06 -16.50 14.73
N HIS A 84 6.89 -15.88 14.72
CA HIS A 84 6.11 -15.56 15.93
C HIS A 84 5.11 -16.65 16.34
N GLY A 85 5.19 -17.85 15.76
CA GLY A 85 4.33 -18.99 16.11
C GLY A 85 2.92 -18.95 15.49
N VAL A 86 2.65 -17.96 14.60
CA VAL A 86 1.39 -17.85 13.87
C VAL A 86 1.42 -18.77 12.64
N ARG A 87 0.40 -19.60 12.49
CA ARG A 87 0.33 -20.63 11.43
C ARG A 87 -0.80 -20.45 10.43
N VAL A 88 -1.56 -19.36 10.55
CA VAL A 88 -2.63 -19.06 9.59
C VAL A 88 -2.08 -18.78 8.20
N PRO A 89 -2.80 -19.16 7.12
CA PRO A 89 -2.39 -18.84 5.76
C PRO A 89 -2.40 -17.33 5.52
N VAL A 90 -1.45 -16.87 4.68
CA VAL A 90 -1.39 -15.51 4.17
C VAL A 90 -1.69 -15.56 2.68
N LEU A 91 -2.76 -14.93 2.26
CA LEU A 91 -3.29 -14.95 0.90
C LEU A 91 -3.29 -13.55 0.31
N LEU A 92 -3.35 -13.46 -1.02
CA LEU A 92 -3.41 -12.21 -1.76
C LEU A 92 -4.79 -12.04 -2.42
N GLY A 93 -5.34 -10.84 -2.35
CA GLY A 93 -6.49 -10.43 -3.15
C GLY A 93 -6.25 -9.04 -3.72
N ASN A 94 -6.29 -8.89 -5.04
CA ASN A 94 -6.09 -7.63 -5.73
C ASN A 94 -7.41 -6.97 -6.10
N ARG A 95 -7.43 -5.65 -6.11
CA ARG A 95 -8.56 -4.85 -6.58
C ARG A 95 -8.73 -4.91 -8.09
N ASN A 96 -7.61 -4.85 -8.82
CA ASN A 96 -7.63 -4.61 -10.27
C ASN A 96 -6.87 -5.66 -11.09
N GLY A 97 -6.47 -6.76 -10.50
CA GLY A 97 -5.73 -7.85 -11.16
C GLY A 97 -5.90 -9.19 -10.47
N THR A 98 -5.44 -10.25 -11.09
CA THR A 98 -5.48 -11.60 -10.54
C THR A 98 -4.39 -11.82 -9.46
N PRO A 99 -4.72 -12.60 -8.38
CA PRO A 99 -6.04 -13.06 -8.00
C PRO A 99 -6.93 -11.90 -7.56
N PHE A 100 -8.18 -11.86 -8.03
CA PHE A 100 -9.11 -10.82 -7.63
C PHE A 100 -9.55 -10.99 -6.18
N LEU A 101 -9.88 -9.87 -5.53
CA LEU A 101 -10.32 -9.86 -4.13
C LEU A 101 -11.54 -10.76 -3.88
N GLU A 102 -12.52 -10.73 -4.79
CA GLU A 102 -13.72 -11.57 -4.72
C GLU A 102 -13.37 -13.07 -4.83
N GLU A 103 -12.48 -13.43 -5.74
CA GLU A 103 -11.99 -14.81 -5.90
C GLU A 103 -11.29 -15.30 -4.63
N ALA A 104 -10.40 -14.47 -4.07
CA ALA A 104 -9.68 -14.82 -2.84
C ALA A 104 -10.61 -15.02 -1.65
N LEU A 105 -11.61 -14.14 -1.47
CA LEU A 105 -12.60 -14.27 -0.39
C LEU A 105 -13.50 -15.48 -0.59
N THR A 106 -13.90 -15.78 -1.83
CA THR A 106 -14.70 -16.96 -2.16
C THR A 106 -13.94 -18.25 -1.87
N ASP A 107 -12.67 -18.33 -2.27
CA ASP A 107 -11.82 -19.48 -1.99
C ASP A 107 -11.62 -19.69 -0.49
N MET A 108 -11.29 -18.64 0.25
CA MET A 108 -11.19 -18.69 1.71
C MET A 108 -12.48 -19.22 2.35
N HIS A 109 -13.64 -18.70 1.92
CA HIS A 109 -14.93 -19.11 2.45
C HIS A 109 -15.23 -20.59 2.18
N ALA A 110 -14.93 -21.06 0.97
CA ALA A 110 -15.09 -22.47 0.58
C ALA A 110 -14.22 -23.42 1.45
N HIS A 111 -13.05 -22.92 1.91
CA HIS A 111 -12.16 -23.65 2.83
C HIS A 111 -12.49 -23.45 4.32
N GLY A 112 -13.66 -22.90 4.64
CA GLY A 112 -14.15 -22.80 6.02
C GLY A 112 -13.61 -21.59 6.80
N VAL A 113 -12.88 -20.66 6.16
CA VAL A 113 -12.43 -19.42 6.80
C VAL A 113 -13.64 -18.51 7.06
N ARG A 114 -13.76 -18.02 8.29
CA ARG A 114 -14.87 -17.14 8.71
C ARG A 114 -14.39 -15.84 9.34
N ARG A 115 -13.14 -15.77 9.75
CA ARG A 115 -12.57 -14.55 10.33
C ARG A 115 -11.21 -14.28 9.73
N VAL A 116 -11.09 -13.13 9.05
CA VAL A 116 -9.93 -12.73 8.26
C VAL A 116 -9.35 -11.43 8.79
N LEU A 117 -8.04 -11.35 8.92
CA LEU A 117 -7.32 -10.10 9.15
C LEU A 117 -6.79 -9.57 7.82
N ALA A 118 -7.33 -8.44 7.34
CA ALA A 118 -6.90 -7.80 6.10
C ALA A 118 -5.77 -6.80 6.34
N VAL A 119 -4.68 -6.97 5.61
CA VAL A 119 -3.53 -6.04 5.53
C VAL A 119 -3.56 -5.36 4.18
N VAL A 120 -3.84 -4.07 4.17
CA VAL A 120 -3.86 -3.27 2.94
C VAL A 120 -2.45 -2.76 2.65
N THR A 121 -2.01 -2.79 1.39
CA THR A 121 -0.67 -2.32 0.98
C THR A 121 -0.49 -0.81 1.00
N SER A 122 -1.39 -0.08 1.67
CA SER A 122 -1.31 1.36 1.91
C SER A 122 -1.09 1.64 3.39
N ALA A 123 0.01 2.33 3.71
CA ALA A 123 0.41 2.61 5.08
C ALA A 123 -0.31 3.82 5.68
N TYR A 124 -0.89 4.70 4.85
CA TYR A 124 -1.39 6.01 5.23
C TYR A 124 -2.91 6.08 5.22
N ALA A 125 -3.46 7.00 6.02
CA ALA A 125 -4.88 7.28 6.06
C ALA A 125 -5.28 8.20 4.89
N SER A 126 -6.14 7.68 4.00
CA SER A 126 -6.83 8.44 2.96
C SER A 126 -8.10 7.70 2.56
N TYR A 127 -8.97 8.33 1.80
CA TYR A 127 -10.11 7.62 1.22
C TYR A 127 -9.63 6.42 0.39
N SER A 128 -8.72 6.66 -0.55
CA SER A 128 -8.19 5.61 -1.45
C SER A 128 -7.37 4.55 -0.73
N GLY A 129 -6.61 4.92 0.31
CA GLY A 129 -5.73 4.00 1.04
C GLY A 129 -6.41 3.24 2.19
N CYS A 130 -7.59 3.70 2.63
CA CYS A 130 -8.23 3.14 3.81
C CYS A 130 -9.71 2.81 3.59
N ARG A 131 -10.54 3.82 3.27
CA ARG A 131 -11.99 3.65 3.22
C ARG A 131 -12.42 2.85 2.00
N GLN A 132 -11.87 3.15 0.86
CA GLN A 132 -12.20 2.48 -0.40
C GLN A 132 -11.91 0.96 -0.32
N TYR A 133 -10.83 0.55 0.33
CA TYR A 133 -10.55 -0.88 0.54
C TYR A 133 -11.60 -1.58 1.40
N ARG A 134 -12.16 -0.88 2.41
CA ARG A 134 -13.26 -1.43 3.21
C ARG A 134 -14.53 -1.61 2.38
N GLU A 135 -14.86 -0.60 1.56
CA GLU A 135 -16.03 -0.62 0.68
C GLU A 135 -15.91 -1.75 -0.34
N GLU A 136 -14.72 -1.96 -0.91
CA GLU A 136 -14.48 -3.02 -1.88
C GLU A 136 -14.51 -4.42 -1.27
N ILE A 137 -13.97 -4.61 -0.06
CA ILE A 137 -14.11 -5.87 0.68
C ILE A 137 -15.60 -6.18 0.92
N ALA A 138 -16.37 -5.19 1.38
CA ALA A 138 -17.80 -5.36 1.61
C ALA A 138 -18.56 -5.69 0.32
N THR A 139 -18.21 -5.01 -0.78
CA THR A 139 -18.80 -5.26 -2.10
C THR A 139 -18.46 -6.67 -2.60
N ALA A 140 -17.21 -7.11 -2.47
CA ALA A 140 -16.78 -8.44 -2.88
C ALA A 140 -17.50 -9.54 -2.09
N LEU A 141 -17.65 -9.38 -0.77
CA LEU A 141 -18.44 -10.31 0.05
C LEU A 141 -19.91 -10.36 -0.38
N ALA A 142 -20.51 -9.20 -0.65
CA ALA A 142 -21.89 -9.11 -1.08
C ALA A 142 -22.11 -9.78 -2.46
N HIS A 143 -21.24 -9.53 -3.43
CA HIS A 143 -21.29 -10.16 -4.75
C HIS A 143 -21.13 -11.69 -4.68
N ALA A 144 -20.22 -12.16 -3.83
CA ALA A 144 -20.04 -13.59 -3.59
C ALA A 144 -21.15 -14.24 -2.74
N GLY A 145 -22.11 -13.47 -2.24
CA GLY A 145 -23.19 -13.95 -1.36
C GLY A 145 -22.70 -14.45 0.01
N ILE A 146 -21.52 -13.99 0.44
CA ILE A 146 -20.90 -14.40 1.71
C ILE A 146 -21.41 -13.47 2.82
N THR A 147 -22.17 -14.00 3.77
CA THR A 147 -22.78 -13.24 4.87
C THR A 147 -22.25 -13.61 6.25
N ASP A 148 -21.49 -14.69 6.36
CA ASP A 148 -20.99 -15.26 7.62
C ASP A 148 -19.46 -15.18 7.77
N MET A 149 -18.78 -14.36 6.93
CA MET A 149 -17.37 -14.06 7.05
C MET A 149 -17.16 -12.63 7.57
N GLN A 150 -16.36 -12.50 8.62
CA GLN A 150 -15.93 -11.20 9.14
C GLN A 150 -14.51 -10.90 8.67
N VAL A 151 -14.31 -9.70 8.11
CA VAL A 151 -13.01 -9.19 7.70
C VAL A 151 -12.68 -7.93 8.50
N ASP A 152 -11.68 -8.02 9.37
CA ASP A 152 -11.15 -6.89 10.13
C ASP A 152 -9.89 -6.35 9.43
N LYS A 153 -9.81 -5.03 9.27
CA LYS A 153 -8.68 -4.38 8.59
C LYS A 153 -7.66 -3.83 9.59
N VAL A 154 -6.38 -4.13 9.38
CA VAL A 154 -5.28 -3.52 10.12
C VAL A 154 -5.34 -1.99 9.97
N PRO A 155 -5.16 -1.21 11.05
CA PRO A 155 -5.06 0.25 10.98
C PRO A 155 -3.89 0.71 10.08
N PRO A 156 -3.85 2.00 9.67
CA PRO A 156 -2.67 2.58 9.04
C PRO A 156 -1.41 2.30 9.87
N PHE A 157 -0.32 1.95 9.21
CA PHE A 157 0.93 1.51 9.86
C PHE A 157 2.14 2.39 9.49
N ASN A 158 1.89 3.59 9.00
CA ASN A 158 2.91 4.59 8.69
C ASN A 158 3.86 4.88 9.86
N GLU A 159 3.38 4.76 11.10
CA GLU A 159 4.19 4.98 12.31
C GLU A 159 4.89 3.72 12.83
N ALA A 160 4.64 2.55 12.25
CA ALA A 160 5.26 1.32 12.68
C ALA A 160 6.79 1.41 12.60
N PRO A 161 7.52 1.01 13.67
CA PRO A 161 8.99 1.13 13.68
C PRO A 161 9.67 0.41 12.52
N GLY A 162 9.12 -0.74 12.10
CA GLY A 162 9.62 -1.49 10.94
C GLY A 162 9.45 -0.73 9.62
N PHE A 163 8.32 -0.02 9.45
CA PHE A 163 8.07 0.79 8.26
C PHE A 163 9.05 1.97 8.17
N ILE A 164 9.25 2.69 9.27
CA ILE A 164 10.22 3.80 9.33
C ILE A 164 11.64 3.30 9.06
N ARG A 165 12.04 2.20 9.73
CA ARG A 165 13.38 1.62 9.55
C ARG A 165 13.64 1.19 8.13
N ALA A 166 12.71 0.49 7.48
CA ALA A 166 12.87 0.04 6.10
C ALA A 166 13.08 1.22 5.13
N ASN A 167 12.33 2.31 5.30
CA ASN A 167 12.50 3.52 4.49
C ASN A 167 13.84 4.21 4.78
N ALA A 168 14.29 4.27 6.04
CA ALA A 168 15.58 4.83 6.39
C ALA A 168 16.74 3.99 5.81
N GLU A 169 16.66 2.68 5.90
CA GLU A 169 17.64 1.77 5.31
C GLU A 169 17.73 1.91 3.79
N ALA A 170 16.59 2.03 3.09
CA ALA A 170 16.57 2.27 1.65
C ALA A 170 17.25 3.60 1.28
N LEU A 171 16.99 4.67 2.04
CA LEU A 171 17.62 5.96 1.83
C LEU A 171 19.14 5.90 2.11
N MET A 172 19.55 5.24 3.19
CA MET A 172 20.98 5.03 3.50
C MET A 172 21.70 4.25 2.40
N GLN A 173 21.06 3.20 1.86
CA GLN A 173 21.60 2.46 0.73
C GLN A 173 21.71 3.32 -0.54
N ALA A 174 20.77 4.22 -0.79
CA ALA A 174 20.85 5.16 -1.90
C ALA A 174 22.07 6.10 -1.75
N PHE A 175 22.32 6.63 -0.55
CA PHE A 175 23.53 7.43 -0.31
C PHE A 175 24.83 6.69 -0.57
N MET A 176 24.89 5.39 -0.24
CA MET A 176 26.09 4.60 -0.52
C MET A 176 26.33 4.33 -2.01
N ARG A 177 25.35 4.54 -2.87
CA ARG A 177 25.43 4.30 -4.32
C ARG A 177 25.79 5.55 -5.12
N ILE A 178 25.55 6.73 -4.58
CA ILE A 178 25.94 7.99 -5.26
C ILE A 178 27.42 8.28 -5.02
N PRO A 179 28.10 8.97 -5.98
CA PRO A 179 29.47 9.43 -5.76
C PRO A 179 29.57 10.28 -4.50
N PRO A 180 30.75 10.33 -3.84
CA PRO A 180 30.97 11.23 -2.70
C PRO A 180 30.64 12.66 -3.10
N THR A 181 29.55 13.17 -2.56
CA THR A 181 29.04 14.51 -2.83
C THR A 181 28.88 15.25 -1.50
N PRO A 182 29.31 16.51 -1.39
CA PRO A 182 29.08 17.29 -0.18
C PRO A 182 27.60 17.32 0.19
N LEU A 183 27.29 17.22 1.48
CA LEU A 183 25.90 17.22 1.97
C LEU A 183 25.14 18.47 1.56
N GLU A 184 25.86 19.60 1.49
CA GLU A 184 25.31 20.90 1.09
C GLU A 184 24.86 20.92 -0.40
N ALA A 185 25.47 20.06 -1.22
CA ALA A 185 25.14 19.90 -2.64
C ALA A 185 24.13 18.75 -2.87
N THR A 186 23.73 18.06 -1.81
CA THR A 186 22.77 16.94 -1.88
C THR A 186 21.42 17.39 -1.33
N ARG A 187 20.35 17.05 -2.04
CA ARG A 187 18.97 17.26 -1.59
C ARG A 187 18.19 15.95 -1.66
N VAL A 188 17.46 15.64 -0.63
CA VAL A 188 16.56 14.49 -0.60
C VAL A 188 15.15 14.95 -0.90
N VAL A 189 14.48 14.30 -1.83
CA VAL A 189 13.07 14.57 -2.13
C VAL A 189 12.29 13.31 -1.83
N PHE A 190 11.45 13.37 -0.79
CA PHE A 190 10.43 12.35 -0.55
C PHE A 190 9.26 12.63 -1.49
N VAL A 191 8.78 11.61 -2.17
CA VAL A 191 7.71 11.77 -3.16
C VAL A 191 6.52 10.91 -2.75
N THR A 192 5.33 11.49 -2.80
CA THR A 192 4.08 10.78 -2.58
C THR A 192 3.05 11.16 -3.63
N HIS A 193 2.01 10.34 -3.76
CA HIS A 193 0.92 10.60 -4.69
C HIS A 193 0.09 11.79 -4.24
N SER A 194 -0.26 12.70 -5.16
CA SER A 194 -1.22 13.79 -4.90
C SER A 194 -2.63 13.22 -4.73
N ILE A 195 -3.38 13.76 -3.79
CA ILE A 195 -4.81 13.46 -3.63
C ILE A 195 -5.62 14.75 -3.66
N PRO A 196 -6.92 14.73 -4.04
CA PRO A 196 -7.79 15.88 -3.97
C PRO A 196 -7.89 16.46 -2.55
N ASP A 197 -8.02 17.79 -2.44
CA ASP A 197 -8.15 18.48 -1.15
C ASP A 197 -9.31 17.92 -0.32
N SER A 198 -10.44 17.60 -0.96
CA SER A 198 -11.57 16.96 -0.29
C SER A 198 -11.24 15.59 0.33
N MET A 199 -10.30 14.85 -0.25
CA MET A 199 -9.82 13.60 0.33
C MET A 199 -8.85 13.83 1.48
N GLN A 200 -8.03 14.89 1.41
CA GLN A 200 -7.18 15.34 2.50
C GLN A 200 -8.01 15.73 3.72
N ASP A 201 -9.02 16.56 3.51
CA ASP A 201 -9.92 17.05 4.58
C ASP A 201 -10.71 15.92 5.25
N ALA A 202 -11.06 14.89 4.48
CA ALA A 202 -11.76 13.71 4.97
C ALA A 202 -10.82 12.62 5.53
N SER A 203 -9.50 12.80 5.46
CA SER A 203 -8.52 11.84 5.96
C SER A 203 -8.34 11.95 7.48
N GLY A 204 -7.78 10.91 8.12
CA GLY A 204 -7.40 10.95 9.53
C GLY A 204 -8.54 11.00 10.55
N ALA A 205 -9.78 10.74 10.17
CA ALA A 205 -10.95 10.73 11.06
C ALA A 205 -11.10 12.00 11.93
N GLY A 206 -10.64 13.16 11.44
CA GLY A 206 -10.75 14.45 12.11
C GLY A 206 -9.83 14.64 13.32
N GLN A 207 -8.89 13.75 13.57
CA GLN A 207 -7.92 13.92 14.64
C GLN A 207 -6.68 14.69 14.13
N PRO A 208 -6.17 15.69 14.87
CA PRO A 208 -4.98 16.42 14.50
C PRO A 208 -3.78 15.48 14.26
N GLY A 209 -3.03 15.73 13.17
CA GLY A 209 -1.83 14.96 12.84
C GLY A 209 -2.08 13.57 12.23
N THR A 210 -3.35 13.16 12.06
CA THR A 210 -3.69 11.86 11.48
C THR A 210 -4.14 11.95 10.03
N ASP A 211 -4.20 13.15 9.46
CA ASP A 211 -4.48 13.39 8.06
C ASP A 211 -3.31 12.97 7.16
N TYR A 212 -3.59 12.80 5.85
CA TYR A 212 -2.64 12.28 4.87
C TYR A 212 -1.32 13.06 4.81
N ILE A 213 -1.38 14.39 4.77
CA ILE A 213 -0.18 15.26 4.71
C ILE A 213 0.63 15.13 6.00
N SER A 214 -0.02 15.25 7.15
CA SER A 214 0.62 15.18 8.46
C SER A 214 1.33 13.86 8.67
N GLN A 215 0.70 12.75 8.28
CA GLN A 215 1.30 11.42 8.36
C GLN A 215 2.56 11.31 7.48
N HIS A 216 2.53 11.82 6.24
CA HIS A 216 3.71 11.78 5.37
C HIS A 216 4.85 12.63 5.93
N LYS A 217 4.56 13.84 6.42
CA LYS A 217 5.56 14.70 7.05
C LYS A 217 6.21 14.02 8.26
N ALA A 218 5.40 13.44 9.14
CA ALA A 218 5.90 12.72 10.32
C ALA A 218 6.80 11.53 9.94
N VAL A 219 6.46 10.80 8.89
CA VAL A 219 7.31 9.71 8.37
C VAL A 219 8.63 10.25 7.82
N CYS A 220 8.59 11.31 6.99
CA CYS A 220 9.81 11.94 6.45
C CYS A 220 10.74 12.42 7.58
N GLU A 221 10.19 13.07 8.60
CA GLU A 221 10.96 13.53 9.77
C GLU A 221 11.62 12.38 10.52
N ARG A 222 10.87 11.29 10.77
CA ARG A 222 11.40 10.09 11.46
C ARG A 222 12.46 9.39 10.65
N VAL A 223 12.27 9.23 9.33
CA VAL A 223 13.26 8.64 8.42
C VAL A 223 14.52 9.48 8.39
N ALA A 224 14.40 10.81 8.19
CA ALA A 224 15.52 11.73 8.24
C ALA A 224 16.25 11.70 9.59
N GLY A 225 15.51 11.57 10.69
CA GLY A 225 16.05 11.42 12.04
C GLY A 225 16.90 10.17 12.20
N GLN A 226 16.45 9.02 11.71
CA GLN A 226 17.22 7.77 11.74
C GLN A 226 18.49 7.84 10.89
N VAL A 227 18.41 8.41 9.68
CA VAL A 227 19.58 8.62 8.82
C VAL A 227 20.60 9.52 9.50
N ARG A 228 20.15 10.62 10.13
CA ARG A 228 21.05 11.51 10.90
C ARG A 228 21.75 10.80 12.07
N GLN A 229 21.03 9.91 12.75
CA GLN A 229 21.64 9.13 13.85
C GLN A 229 22.78 8.22 13.36
N VAL A 230 22.66 7.65 12.16
CA VAL A 230 23.66 6.72 11.61
C VAL A 230 24.83 7.47 10.94
N PHE A 231 24.54 8.49 10.14
CA PHE A 231 25.55 9.22 9.35
C PHE A 231 26.08 10.47 10.06
N GLY A 232 25.56 10.82 11.23
CA GLY A 232 25.91 12.05 11.96
C GLY A 232 25.30 13.32 11.37
N ASN A 233 24.83 13.28 10.13
CA ASN A 233 24.16 14.38 9.45
C ASN A 233 23.12 13.89 8.45
N MET A 234 22.29 14.80 7.93
CA MET A 234 21.27 14.54 6.92
C MET A 234 21.19 15.75 5.99
N PRO A 235 21.20 15.56 4.65
CA PRO A 235 20.95 16.63 3.70
C PRO A 235 19.60 17.31 3.95
N GLN A 236 19.44 18.51 3.40
CA GLN A 236 18.11 19.12 3.34
C GLN A 236 17.14 18.22 2.58
N TRP A 237 15.89 18.20 3.01
CA TRP A 237 14.86 17.39 2.37
C TRP A 237 13.56 18.16 2.17
N ASP A 238 12.79 17.70 1.18
CA ASP A 238 11.46 18.17 0.85
C ASP A 238 10.50 16.98 0.75
N LEU A 239 9.21 17.27 0.86
CA LEU A 239 8.14 16.38 0.49
C LEU A 239 7.43 16.95 -0.74
N ALA A 240 7.47 16.21 -1.84
CA ALA A 240 6.83 16.56 -3.10
C ALA A 240 5.63 15.63 -3.39
N TYR A 241 4.68 16.17 -4.15
CA TYR A 241 3.47 15.45 -4.56
C TYR A 241 3.47 15.27 -6.07
N CYS A 242 3.27 14.06 -6.55
CA CYS A 242 3.25 13.71 -7.97
C CYS A 242 1.90 13.11 -8.39
N SER A 243 1.73 12.90 -9.69
CA SER A 243 0.57 12.20 -10.27
C SER A 243 -0.74 12.92 -9.94
N ARG A 244 -0.94 14.05 -10.57
CA ARG A 244 -2.14 14.87 -10.37
C ARG A 244 -3.42 14.06 -10.65
N SER A 245 -4.31 13.99 -9.67
CA SER A 245 -5.63 13.39 -9.81
C SER A 245 -6.73 14.42 -9.58
N GLY A 246 -7.71 14.50 -10.50
CA GLY A 246 -8.81 15.46 -10.42
C GLY A 246 -8.59 16.73 -11.26
N ARG A 247 -9.39 17.77 -11.00
CA ARG A 247 -9.26 19.06 -11.67
C ARG A 247 -8.06 19.83 -11.12
N PRO A 248 -7.48 20.78 -11.88
CA PRO A 248 -6.38 21.62 -11.40
C PRO A 248 -6.64 22.31 -10.06
N SER A 249 -7.91 22.65 -9.78
CA SER A 249 -8.36 23.27 -8.53
C SER A 249 -8.56 22.28 -7.38
N ASP A 250 -8.62 20.98 -7.67
CA ASP A 250 -9.02 19.96 -6.70
C ASP A 250 -7.83 19.19 -6.13
N CYS A 251 -6.61 19.47 -6.63
CA CYS A 251 -5.42 18.73 -6.24
C CYS A 251 -4.67 19.40 -5.10
N LEU A 252 -4.31 18.58 -4.15
CA LEU A 252 -3.35 18.90 -3.12
C LEU A 252 -1.99 19.23 -3.75
N LEU A 253 -1.34 20.27 -3.27
CA LEU A 253 0.06 20.66 -3.52
C LEU A 253 0.76 19.89 -4.66
N TYR A 254 0.51 20.29 -5.87
CA TYR A 254 1.24 19.81 -7.03
C TYR A 254 2.54 20.63 -7.13
N THR A 255 3.68 19.97 -7.00
CA THR A 255 4.96 20.66 -6.93
C THR A 255 5.82 20.52 -8.19
N SER A 256 5.40 19.71 -9.18
CA SER A 256 6.21 19.51 -10.39
C SER A 256 5.41 18.96 -11.57
N ASP A 257 5.45 19.66 -12.69
CA ASP A 257 4.96 19.18 -14.00
C ASP A 257 5.90 18.10 -14.61
N ALA A 258 7.08 17.93 -14.05
CA ALA A 258 8.13 17.08 -14.64
C ALA A 258 7.86 15.57 -14.54
N ALA A 259 6.87 15.12 -13.77
CA ALA A 259 6.54 13.69 -13.65
C ALA A 259 5.45 13.22 -14.64
N ASP A 260 4.73 14.15 -15.27
CA ASP A 260 3.66 13.82 -16.21
C ASP A 260 4.10 13.83 -17.67
N ASP A 261 5.33 14.27 -17.96
CA ASP A 261 5.89 14.40 -19.31
C ASP A 261 6.88 13.29 -19.72
N THR A 262 6.97 12.20 -18.93
CA THR A 262 7.86 11.07 -19.27
C THR A 262 7.10 9.75 -19.45
#